data_402ca280b4ae835b3b171939a0d46087
#
_entry.id   402ca280b4ae835b3b171939a0d46087
#
_cell.length_a   1.000
_cell.length_b   1.000
_cell.length_c   1.000
_cell.angle_alpha   90.00
_cell.angle_beta   90.00
_cell.angle_gamma   90.00
#
_symmetry.space_group_name_H-M   'P 1'
#
loop_
_entity.id
_entity.type
_entity.pdbx_description
1 polymer ?
#
loop_
_entity_poly.entity_id
_entity_poly.type
_entity_poly.pdbx_seq_one_letter_code
_entity_poly.pdbx_strand_id
1 'polypeptide(L)'
;FNTGQSCDAPTRLLVERSCYEEVLKIAKSAANSITVGDPAQEGDHIGPLFDQIQFERVQTMIQKGLDEGATLLTGGLGKPEGYKTGWYVKPTVFADVSNEMAIAQEEIFGPVLVIIPFKDEMEAISIANDSPYGLAAYIQTGSATRAERVSSRLHAGAIHINGCLLYTSPSPRDSS
;
A
#
# COMPACT_ATOMS: atom_id res chain seq x y z
N PHE A 1 -8.22 6.27 0.43
CA PHE A 1 -9.50 5.92 1.04
C PHE A 1 -9.30 5.65 2.53
N ASN A 2 -10.14 6.24 3.40
CA ASN A 2 -10.20 6.06 4.86
C ASN A 2 -8.83 6.04 5.58
N THR A 3 -7.89 6.88 5.14
CA THR A 3 -6.54 7.00 5.73
C THR A 3 -5.77 5.65 5.76
N GLY A 4 -6.01 4.79 4.77
CA GLY A 4 -5.41 3.46 4.70
C GLY A 4 -6.00 2.41 5.66
N GLN A 5 -7.06 2.76 6.39
CA GLN A 5 -7.78 1.86 7.29
C GLN A 5 -8.87 1.11 6.53
N SER A 6 -8.46 0.31 5.55
CA SER A 6 -9.33 -0.54 4.74
C SER A 6 -8.58 -1.84 4.44
N CYS A 7 -9.26 -2.96 4.59
CA CYS A 7 -8.67 -4.30 4.44
C CYS A 7 -8.24 -4.60 3.00
N ASP A 8 -8.76 -3.87 2.01
CA ASP A 8 -8.43 -3.97 0.59
C ASP A 8 -7.51 -2.84 0.10
N ALA A 9 -7.04 -1.96 0.99
CA ALA A 9 -6.14 -0.87 0.61
C ALA A 9 -4.81 -1.42 0.06
N PRO A 10 -4.40 -1.03 -1.17
CA PRO A 10 -3.14 -1.46 -1.75
C PRO A 10 -1.97 -0.75 -1.04
N THR A 11 -1.25 -1.48 -0.19
CA THR A 11 -0.16 -0.93 0.63
C THR A 11 1.23 -1.32 0.13
N ARG A 12 1.33 -2.39 -0.70
CA ARG A 12 2.55 -2.86 -1.33
C ARG A 12 2.47 -2.56 -2.83
N LEU A 13 3.26 -1.62 -3.31
CA LEU A 13 3.38 -1.27 -4.72
C LEU A 13 4.63 -1.91 -5.31
N LEU A 14 4.45 -2.96 -6.11
CA LEU A 14 5.52 -3.60 -6.84
C LEU A 14 5.75 -2.86 -8.15
N VAL A 15 7.00 -2.46 -8.44
CA VAL A 15 7.36 -1.62 -9.59
C VAL A 15 8.52 -2.23 -10.36
N GLU A 16 8.35 -2.39 -11.68
CA GLU A 16 9.42 -2.84 -12.56
C GLU A 16 10.59 -1.84 -12.55
N ARG A 17 11.83 -2.34 -12.46
CA ARG A 17 13.03 -1.50 -12.36
C ARG A 17 13.18 -0.50 -13.50
N SER A 18 12.65 -0.82 -14.69
CA SER A 18 12.72 0.05 -15.86
C SER A 18 11.97 1.39 -15.71
N CYS A 19 10.92 1.43 -14.87
CA CYS A 19 10.14 2.65 -14.61
C CYS A 19 10.19 3.10 -13.13
N TYR A 20 11.07 2.49 -12.33
CA TYR A 20 11.12 2.67 -10.88
C TYR A 20 11.28 4.14 -10.49
N GLU A 21 12.31 4.81 -11.00
CA GLU A 21 12.60 6.21 -10.69
C GLU A 21 11.47 7.18 -11.05
N GLU A 22 10.74 6.91 -12.13
CA GLU A 22 9.58 7.70 -12.54
C GLU A 22 8.43 7.49 -11.56
N VAL A 23 8.15 6.24 -11.18
CA VAL A 23 7.10 5.91 -10.21
C VAL A 23 7.39 6.50 -8.85
N LEU A 24 8.66 6.51 -8.38
CA LEU A 24 9.02 7.15 -7.12
C LEU A 24 8.66 8.65 -7.11
N LYS A 25 8.94 9.36 -8.20
CA LYS A 25 8.60 10.79 -8.33
C LYS A 25 7.09 11.01 -8.30
N ILE A 26 6.34 10.18 -9.03
CA ILE A 26 4.88 10.23 -9.07
C ILE A 26 4.28 9.94 -7.69
N ALA A 27 4.73 8.86 -7.03
CA ALA A 27 4.25 8.47 -5.71
C ALA A 27 4.51 9.55 -4.65
N LYS A 28 5.73 10.12 -4.66
CA LYS A 28 6.09 11.24 -3.78
C LYS A 28 5.20 12.47 -4.02
N SER A 29 4.99 12.83 -5.28
CA SER A 29 4.14 13.97 -5.64
C SER A 29 2.69 13.73 -5.23
N ALA A 30 2.15 12.54 -5.51
CA ALA A 30 0.79 12.17 -5.14
C ALA A 30 0.60 12.19 -3.61
N ALA A 31 1.52 11.61 -2.85
CA ALA A 31 1.44 11.63 -1.39
C ALA A 31 1.51 13.04 -0.80
N ASN A 32 2.35 13.91 -1.37
CA ASN A 32 2.48 15.31 -0.94
C ASN A 32 1.25 16.16 -1.30
N SER A 33 0.45 15.76 -2.28
CA SER A 33 -0.80 16.45 -2.64
C SER A 33 -1.98 16.06 -1.75
N ILE A 34 -1.86 14.97 -0.97
CA ILE A 34 -2.89 14.56 -0.03
C ILE A 34 -2.92 15.53 1.14
N THR A 35 -4.04 16.18 1.33
CA THR A 35 -4.29 17.01 2.51
C THR A 35 -4.79 16.18 3.68
N VAL A 36 -4.42 16.58 4.88
CA VAL A 36 -4.96 16.03 6.13
C VAL A 36 -5.97 17.03 6.67
N GLY A 37 -7.13 16.58 7.11
CA GLY A 37 -8.22 17.49 7.52
C GLY A 37 -9.11 16.93 8.61
N ASP A 38 -9.97 17.82 9.12
CA ASP A 38 -11.00 17.46 10.09
C ASP A 38 -12.12 16.68 9.39
N PRO A 39 -12.43 15.44 9.81
CA PRO A 39 -13.48 14.62 9.19
C PRO A 39 -14.89 15.21 9.30
N ALA A 40 -15.10 16.21 10.15
CA ALA A 40 -16.36 16.94 10.23
C ALA A 40 -16.51 18.01 9.14
N GLN A 41 -15.45 18.31 8.40
CA GLN A 41 -15.46 19.27 7.29
C GLN A 41 -15.59 18.51 5.96
N GLU A 42 -16.41 19.06 5.04
CA GLU A 42 -16.42 18.57 3.67
C GLU A 42 -15.08 18.91 2.98
N GLY A 43 -14.55 17.98 2.20
CA GLY A 43 -13.32 18.21 1.47
C GLY A 43 -12.66 16.91 1.02
N ASP A 44 -11.69 17.07 0.12
CA ASP A 44 -10.89 15.96 -0.41
C ASP A 44 -9.62 15.80 0.44
N HIS A 45 -9.79 15.32 1.68
CA HIS A 45 -8.72 15.15 2.64
C HIS A 45 -8.84 13.80 3.38
N ILE A 46 -7.74 13.35 3.97
CA ILE A 46 -7.75 12.19 4.86
C ILE A 46 -7.91 12.63 6.32
N GLY A 47 -8.68 11.85 7.07
CA GLY A 47 -8.94 12.09 8.50
C GLY A 47 -7.89 11.45 9.42
N PRO A 48 -8.18 11.39 10.74
CA PRO A 48 -7.34 10.73 11.72
C PRO A 48 -7.45 9.21 11.64
N LEU A 49 -6.54 8.53 12.30
CA LEU A 49 -6.68 7.11 12.65
C LEU A 49 -7.74 6.92 13.74
N PHE A 50 -8.22 5.70 13.89
CA PHE A 50 -9.31 5.33 14.76
C PHE A 50 -9.05 5.66 16.23
N ASP A 51 -7.85 5.34 16.76
CA ASP A 51 -7.49 5.59 18.15
C ASP A 51 -5.98 5.75 18.36
N GLN A 52 -5.59 5.92 19.62
CA GLN A 52 -4.20 6.06 20.04
C GLN A 52 -3.38 4.80 19.77
N ILE A 53 -3.94 3.63 20.01
CA ILE A 53 -3.24 2.35 19.85
C ILE A 53 -2.86 2.15 18.39
N GLN A 54 -3.79 2.46 17.47
CA GLN A 54 -3.52 2.40 16.05
C GLN A 54 -2.50 3.44 15.60
N PHE A 55 -2.57 4.66 16.14
CA PHE A 55 -1.57 5.69 15.88
C PHE A 55 -0.16 5.23 16.29
N GLU A 56 -0.01 4.71 17.51
CA GLU A 56 1.28 4.22 18.02
C GLU A 56 1.80 3.02 17.21
N ARG A 57 0.90 2.11 16.79
CA ARG A 57 1.24 1.00 15.89
C ARG A 57 1.79 1.52 14.56
N VAL A 58 1.12 2.46 13.92
CA VAL A 58 1.59 3.03 12.65
C VAL A 58 2.93 3.73 12.81
N GLN A 59 3.12 4.52 13.90
CA GLN A 59 4.41 5.16 14.18
C GLN A 59 5.52 4.12 14.41
N THR A 60 5.23 3.03 15.10
CA THR A 60 6.17 1.92 15.31
C THR A 60 6.56 1.25 13.98
N MET A 61 5.60 1.04 13.08
CA MET A 61 5.88 0.47 11.77
C MET A 61 6.70 1.41 10.89
N ILE A 62 6.41 2.72 10.92
CA ILE A 62 7.24 3.73 10.22
C ILE A 62 8.68 3.70 10.77
N GLN A 63 8.85 3.61 12.09
CA GLN A 63 10.18 3.51 12.70
C GLN A 63 10.90 2.23 12.27
N LYS A 64 10.22 1.07 12.29
CA LYS A 64 10.79 -0.19 11.78
C LYS A 64 11.29 -0.06 10.35
N GLY A 65 10.51 0.56 9.45
CA GLY A 65 10.94 0.77 8.08
C GLY A 65 12.23 1.59 7.97
N LEU A 66 12.37 2.64 8.80
CA LEU A 66 13.59 3.44 8.88
C LEU A 66 14.78 2.62 9.41
N ASP A 67 14.57 1.84 10.47
CA ASP A 67 15.60 1.02 11.13
C ASP A 67 16.07 -0.13 10.23
N GLU A 68 15.18 -0.68 9.40
CA GLU A 68 15.48 -1.72 8.41
C GLU A 68 16.14 -1.17 7.14
N GLY A 69 16.27 0.16 7.01
CA GLY A 69 16.99 0.82 5.94
C GLY A 69 16.16 1.15 4.70
N ALA A 70 14.83 1.13 4.78
CA ALA A 70 13.99 1.62 3.70
C ALA A 70 14.16 3.13 3.48
N THR A 71 14.11 3.57 2.24
CA THR A 71 14.26 4.99 1.87
C THR A 71 12.94 5.73 2.08
N LEU A 72 12.88 6.66 3.04
CA LEU A 72 11.70 7.51 3.24
C LEU A 72 11.63 8.59 2.14
N LEU A 73 10.62 8.53 1.29
CA LEU A 73 10.40 9.53 0.22
C LEU A 73 9.64 10.76 0.72
N THR A 74 8.64 10.56 1.59
CA THR A 74 7.83 11.62 2.18
C THR A 74 7.08 11.12 3.40
N GLY A 75 6.53 12.04 4.22
CA GLY A 75 5.79 11.71 5.43
C GLY A 75 6.70 11.43 6.63
N GLY A 76 6.63 10.21 7.17
CA GLY A 76 7.45 9.79 8.31
C GLY A 76 6.80 10.04 9.66
N LEU A 77 7.60 9.98 10.69
CA LEU A 77 7.17 10.03 12.10
C LEU A 77 6.46 11.33 12.50
N GLY A 78 5.66 11.22 13.54
CA GLY A 78 4.96 12.32 14.16
C GLY A 78 3.67 12.71 13.43
N LYS A 79 3.00 13.71 13.98
CA LYS A 79 1.75 14.25 13.42
C LYS A 79 2.05 15.25 12.29
N PRO A 80 1.09 15.49 11.39
CA PRO A 80 1.17 16.59 10.45
C PRO A 80 1.26 17.94 11.17
N GLU A 81 1.83 18.94 10.52
CA GLU A 81 1.92 20.28 11.06
C GLU A 81 0.52 20.86 11.35
N GLY A 82 0.36 21.55 12.47
CA GLY A 82 -0.91 22.12 12.93
C GLY A 82 -1.80 21.15 13.73
N TYR A 83 -1.57 19.84 13.70
CA TYR A 83 -2.40 18.85 14.40
C TYR A 83 -1.81 18.43 15.75
N LYS A 84 -2.04 19.24 16.80
CA LYS A 84 -1.58 18.91 18.17
C LYS A 84 -2.42 17.84 18.84
N THR A 85 -3.72 17.79 18.54
CA THR A 85 -4.71 16.83 19.06
C THR A 85 -5.16 15.88 17.96
N GLY A 86 -5.81 14.76 18.33
CA GLY A 86 -6.24 13.72 17.39
C GLY A 86 -5.09 12.80 16.93
N TRP A 87 -5.46 11.72 16.23
CA TRP A 87 -4.54 10.63 15.85
C TRP A 87 -4.15 10.73 14.37
N TYR A 88 -3.74 11.91 13.94
CA TYR A 88 -3.38 12.19 12.55
C TYR A 88 -1.97 11.70 12.21
N VAL A 89 -1.84 11.06 11.06
CA VAL A 89 -0.57 10.55 10.51
C VAL A 89 -0.33 11.20 9.15
N LYS A 90 0.93 11.50 8.86
CA LYS A 90 1.34 12.02 7.55
C LYS A 90 1.21 10.92 6.50
N PRO A 91 0.69 11.20 5.29
CA PRO A 91 0.86 10.31 4.15
C PRO A 91 2.32 9.96 3.99
N THR A 92 2.65 8.68 4.12
CA THR A 92 4.04 8.20 4.21
C THR A 92 4.34 7.22 3.08
N VAL A 93 5.45 7.41 2.39
CA VAL A 93 5.89 6.55 1.28
C VAL A 93 7.33 6.12 1.52
N PHE A 94 7.56 4.81 1.50
CA PHE A 94 8.88 4.20 1.52
C PHE A 94 9.24 3.62 0.15
N ALA A 95 10.48 3.83 -0.26
CA ALA A 95 11.11 3.22 -1.42
C ALA A 95 12.22 2.24 -1.01
N ASP A 96 12.75 1.52 -1.98
CA ASP A 96 13.85 0.54 -1.81
C ASP A 96 13.53 -0.51 -0.74
N VAL A 97 12.25 -0.85 -0.63
CA VAL A 97 11.77 -1.82 0.35
C VAL A 97 12.06 -3.22 -0.16
N SER A 98 12.69 -4.04 0.68
CA SER A 98 12.79 -5.49 0.48
C SER A 98 11.53 -6.18 1.02
N ASN A 99 11.14 -7.29 0.40
CA ASN A 99 9.94 -8.01 0.82
C ASN A 99 10.06 -8.63 2.23
N GLU A 100 11.29 -8.84 2.73
CA GLU A 100 11.54 -9.35 4.08
C GLU A 100 11.36 -8.30 5.18
N MET A 101 11.30 -7.01 4.83
CA MET A 101 11.11 -5.94 5.82
C MET A 101 9.73 -6.04 6.48
N ALA A 102 9.65 -5.71 7.77
CA ALA A 102 8.40 -5.75 8.52
C ALA A 102 7.29 -4.91 7.88
N ILE A 103 7.65 -3.74 7.32
CA ILE A 103 6.70 -2.84 6.64
C ILE A 103 6.13 -3.43 5.34
N ALA A 104 6.75 -4.47 4.77
CA ALA A 104 6.26 -5.20 3.60
C ALA A 104 5.45 -6.45 3.99
N GLN A 105 5.69 -7.03 5.17
CA GLN A 105 5.10 -8.30 5.61
C GLN A 105 3.96 -8.14 6.62
N GLU A 106 3.90 -7.02 7.35
CA GLU A 106 2.86 -6.77 8.35
C GLU A 106 1.84 -5.75 7.82
N GLU A 107 0.55 -5.95 8.11
CA GLU A 107 -0.50 -4.97 7.83
C GLU A 107 -0.34 -3.76 8.74
N ILE A 108 -0.06 -2.59 8.16
CA ILE A 108 0.11 -1.34 8.91
C ILE A 108 -1.25 -0.73 9.30
N PHE A 109 -2.22 -0.80 8.39
CA PHE A 109 -3.58 -0.25 8.54
C PHE A 109 -3.57 1.26 8.81
N GLY A 110 -2.86 1.98 7.97
CA GLY A 110 -2.63 3.43 8.04
C GLY A 110 -2.15 3.98 6.69
N PRO A 111 -1.90 5.29 6.59
CA PRO A 111 -1.56 5.95 5.33
C PRO A 111 -0.07 5.77 4.98
N VAL A 112 0.35 4.51 4.86
CA VAL A 112 1.74 4.13 4.55
C VAL A 112 1.76 3.24 3.31
N LEU A 113 2.53 3.65 2.30
CA LEU A 113 2.78 2.90 1.08
C LEU A 113 4.24 2.46 1.04
N VAL A 114 4.48 1.19 0.72
CA VAL A 114 5.82 0.66 0.48
C VAL A 114 6.00 0.31 -0.99
N ILE A 115 7.13 0.71 -1.58
CA ILE A 115 7.45 0.48 -2.99
C ILE A 115 8.60 -0.51 -3.09
N ILE A 116 8.34 -1.65 -3.75
CA ILE A 116 9.25 -2.77 -3.88
C ILE A 116 9.66 -2.90 -5.35
N PRO A 117 10.95 -2.75 -5.69
CA PRO A 117 11.39 -2.95 -7.07
C PRO A 117 11.43 -4.43 -7.44
N PHE A 118 11.05 -4.75 -8.67
CA PHE A 118 11.25 -6.08 -9.25
C PHE A 118 11.91 -6.00 -10.63
N LYS A 119 12.58 -7.09 -11.05
CA LYS A 119 13.30 -7.15 -12.33
C LYS A 119 12.48 -7.69 -13.48
N ASP A 120 11.59 -8.66 -13.19
CA ASP A 120 10.79 -9.36 -14.18
C ASP A 120 9.45 -9.84 -13.60
N GLU A 121 8.55 -10.28 -14.47
CA GLU A 121 7.20 -10.72 -14.12
C GLU A 121 7.19 -11.89 -13.13
N MET A 122 8.15 -12.81 -13.24
CA MET A 122 8.25 -13.96 -12.34
C MET A 122 8.59 -13.54 -10.91
N GLU A 123 9.52 -12.61 -10.77
CA GLU A 123 9.86 -12.03 -9.48
C GLU A 123 8.69 -11.24 -8.89
N ALA A 124 7.97 -10.45 -9.71
CA ALA A 124 6.78 -9.73 -9.25
C ALA A 124 5.72 -10.68 -8.68
N ILE A 125 5.42 -11.78 -9.37
CA ILE A 125 4.47 -12.80 -8.90
C ILE A 125 4.97 -13.47 -7.61
N SER A 126 6.26 -13.79 -7.55
CA SER A 126 6.87 -14.39 -6.35
C SER A 126 6.75 -13.47 -5.14
N ILE A 127 7.13 -12.20 -5.28
CA ILE A 127 7.03 -11.20 -4.22
C ILE A 127 5.56 -10.97 -3.82
N ALA A 128 4.65 -10.87 -4.78
CA ALA A 128 3.23 -10.65 -4.51
C ALA A 128 2.62 -11.76 -3.67
N ASN A 129 2.99 -13.02 -3.96
CA ASN A 129 2.50 -14.21 -3.28
C ASN A 129 3.23 -14.53 -1.96
N ASP A 130 4.41 -13.96 -1.75
CA ASP A 130 5.21 -14.14 -0.54
C ASP A 130 4.76 -13.14 0.55
N SER A 131 3.57 -13.44 1.09
CA SER A 131 2.88 -12.67 2.11
C SER A 131 1.89 -13.59 2.84
N PRO A 132 1.64 -13.38 4.14
CA PRO A 132 0.60 -14.13 4.88
C PRO A 132 -0.82 -13.68 4.52
N TYR A 133 -0.97 -12.62 3.71
CA TYR A 133 -2.24 -12.04 3.30
C TYR A 133 -2.61 -12.45 1.86
N GLY A 134 -3.89 -12.32 1.50
CA GLY A 134 -4.37 -12.69 0.18
C GLY A 134 -5.81 -12.21 -0.08
N LEU A 135 -6.21 -11.08 0.49
CA LEU A 135 -7.57 -10.56 0.30
C LEU A 135 -7.76 -9.99 -1.11
N ALA A 136 -6.90 -9.05 -1.50
CA ALA A 136 -7.01 -8.37 -2.79
C ALA A 136 -5.64 -8.15 -3.44
N ALA A 137 -5.61 -8.19 -4.78
CA ALA A 137 -4.48 -7.81 -5.59
C ALA A 137 -4.91 -6.87 -6.72
N TYR A 138 -3.99 -6.00 -7.12
CA TYR A 138 -4.22 -4.97 -8.13
C TYR A 138 -3.15 -5.08 -9.21
N ILE A 139 -3.56 -5.17 -10.48
CA ILE A 139 -2.66 -5.26 -11.63
C ILE A 139 -2.90 -4.02 -12.50
N GLN A 140 -1.81 -3.32 -12.80
CA GLN A 140 -1.81 -2.22 -13.77
C GLN A 140 -0.92 -2.59 -14.95
N THR A 141 -1.51 -2.77 -16.13
CA THR A 141 -0.77 -3.12 -17.34
C THR A 141 -1.55 -2.74 -18.60
N GLY A 142 -0.82 -2.30 -19.64
CA GLY A 142 -1.40 -2.08 -20.98
C GLY A 142 -1.58 -3.36 -21.80
N SER A 143 -1.15 -4.55 -21.30
CA SER A 143 -1.22 -5.81 -22.02
C SER A 143 -2.28 -6.74 -21.42
N ALA A 144 -3.36 -6.99 -22.16
CA ALA A 144 -4.42 -7.93 -21.75
C ALA A 144 -3.88 -9.35 -21.50
N THR A 145 -2.99 -9.82 -22.38
CA THR A 145 -2.37 -11.16 -22.25
C THR A 145 -1.50 -11.25 -20.98
N ARG A 146 -0.78 -10.17 -20.63
CA ARG A 146 -0.02 -10.12 -19.36
C ARG A 146 -0.98 -10.11 -18.18
N ALA A 147 -2.04 -9.33 -18.24
CA ALA A 147 -3.03 -9.25 -17.17
C ALA A 147 -3.62 -10.63 -16.86
N GLU A 148 -4.04 -11.37 -17.87
CA GLU A 148 -4.59 -12.73 -17.73
C GLU A 148 -3.55 -13.70 -17.15
N ARG A 149 -2.33 -13.70 -17.69
CA ARG A 149 -1.26 -14.59 -17.24
C ARG A 149 -0.84 -14.31 -15.79
N VAL A 150 -0.75 -13.05 -15.39
CA VAL A 150 -0.38 -12.68 -14.03
C VAL A 150 -1.52 -12.95 -13.06
N SER A 151 -2.75 -12.56 -13.40
CA SER A 151 -3.91 -12.78 -12.52
C SER A 151 -4.14 -14.24 -12.18
N SER A 152 -3.95 -15.16 -13.15
CA SER A 152 -4.09 -16.60 -12.92
C SER A 152 -3.05 -17.20 -11.96
N ARG A 153 -2.02 -16.44 -11.60
CA ARG A 153 -0.89 -16.89 -10.75
C ARG A 153 -0.80 -16.16 -9.39
N LEU A 154 -1.63 -15.15 -9.17
CA LEU A 154 -1.69 -14.45 -7.89
C LEU A 154 -2.59 -15.19 -6.90
N HIS A 155 -2.12 -15.26 -5.66
CA HIS A 155 -2.86 -15.86 -4.55
C HIS A 155 -3.66 -14.78 -3.81
N ALA A 156 -4.78 -14.35 -4.41
CA ALA A 156 -5.67 -13.36 -3.81
C ALA A 156 -7.14 -13.70 -4.08
N GLY A 157 -8.00 -13.40 -3.12
CA GLY A 157 -9.44 -13.64 -3.21
C GLY A 157 -10.13 -12.73 -4.22
N ALA A 158 -9.62 -11.52 -4.42
CA ALA A 158 -10.10 -10.58 -5.42
C ALA A 158 -8.94 -10.01 -6.22
N ILE A 159 -9.07 -9.94 -7.55
CA ILE A 159 -8.05 -9.38 -8.43
C ILE A 159 -8.66 -8.30 -9.30
N HIS A 160 -8.12 -7.09 -9.17
CA HIS A 160 -8.53 -5.92 -9.93
C HIS A 160 -7.51 -5.64 -11.03
N ILE A 161 -7.97 -5.51 -12.28
CA ILE A 161 -7.10 -5.16 -13.41
C ILE A 161 -7.51 -3.79 -13.94
N ASN A 162 -6.57 -2.84 -13.97
CA ASN A 162 -6.76 -1.48 -14.45
C ASN A 162 -7.99 -0.79 -13.84
N GLY A 163 -8.26 -1.04 -12.54
CA GLY A 163 -9.40 -0.49 -11.83
C GLY A 163 -10.72 -1.28 -11.95
N CYS A 164 -10.76 -2.36 -12.73
CA CYS A 164 -11.93 -3.25 -12.83
C CYS A 164 -11.71 -4.55 -12.04
N LEU A 165 -12.72 -4.99 -11.29
CA LEU A 165 -12.72 -6.32 -10.68
C LEU A 165 -12.95 -7.37 -11.78
N LEU A 166 -11.99 -8.27 -11.98
CA LEU A 166 -12.06 -9.31 -13.00
C LEU A 166 -12.20 -10.73 -12.45
N TYR A 167 -11.84 -10.94 -11.19
CA TYR A 167 -11.85 -12.28 -10.62
C TYR A 167 -12.16 -12.22 -9.12
N THR A 168 -13.07 -13.09 -8.71
CA THR A 168 -13.31 -13.45 -7.30
C THR A 168 -13.10 -14.94 -7.16
N SER A 169 -12.29 -15.39 -6.21
CA SER A 169 -12.22 -16.82 -5.89
C SER A 169 -13.60 -17.33 -5.48
N PRO A 170 -14.01 -18.53 -5.91
CA PRO A 170 -15.23 -19.15 -5.41
C PRO A 170 -15.16 -19.25 -3.89
N SER A 171 -16.22 -18.83 -3.22
CA SER A 171 -16.35 -19.05 -1.78
C SER A 171 -16.30 -20.56 -1.51
N PRO A 172 -15.69 -21.02 -0.38
CA PRO A 172 -15.78 -22.43 0.03
C PRO A 172 -17.23 -22.96 0.12
N ARG A 173 -18.23 -22.07 0.16
CA ARG A 173 -19.65 -22.43 0.15
C ARG A 173 -20.20 -22.70 -1.24
N ASP A 174 -19.51 -22.28 -2.30
CA ASP A 174 -19.95 -22.47 -3.69
C ASP A 174 -19.44 -23.78 -4.31
N SER A 175 -18.69 -24.58 -3.54
CA SER A 175 -18.11 -25.86 -3.92
C SER A 175 -18.84 -27.07 -3.30
N SER A 176 -20.09 -26.90 -2.87
CA SER A 176 -20.94 -28.00 -2.37
C SER A 176 -22.04 -28.38 -3.33
#